data_cdf6ac3f3c7d541484e10ce8185feaa9
#
_entry.id   cdf6ac3f3c7d541484e10ce8185feaa9
#
_cell.length_a   1.000
_cell.length_b   1.000
_cell.length_c   1.000
_cell.angle_alpha   90.00
_cell.angle_beta   90.00
_cell.angle_gamma   90.00
#
_symmetry.space_group_name_H-M   'P 1'
#
loop_
_entity.id
_entity.type
_entity.pdbx_description
1 polymer ?
#
loop_
_entity_poly.entity_id
_entity_poly.type
_entity_poly.pdbx_seq_one_letter_code
_entity_poly.pdbx_strand_id
1 'polypeptide(L)'
;PAMSYLIRVLLPDTPGSLGQLADAFGMVDANIQSVDVVQVFPDGTAMADIVVSLPKTALPDTLITAAQALDGVEVDSIRPFSGTIDRRGQIRMLASIAKHKNNTTRAMEELVDVLPRSITSGWCLVLDTTGPSRRIAANPAAPEDDATTPSVPPVTSARVLDVEHEDWIPSSWSLLDSALAVAPIGDTGMILIVGRPGGPDFLASEVEHLGNMGIIIGSILKV
;
A
#
# COMPACT_ATOMS: atom_id res chain seq x y z
N PRO A 1 10.49 -6.92 24.04
CA PRO A 1 9.58 -6.75 22.91
C PRO A 1 10.34 -6.61 21.59
N ALA A 2 9.77 -7.11 20.51
CA ALA A 2 10.34 -7.08 19.18
C ALA A 2 9.83 -5.88 18.39
N MET A 3 10.64 -5.43 17.43
CA MET A 3 10.23 -4.42 16.43
C MET A 3 9.99 -5.12 15.11
N SER A 4 8.91 -4.76 14.43
CA SER A 4 8.61 -5.29 13.09
C SER A 4 9.01 -4.29 12.00
N TYR A 5 9.49 -4.84 10.90
CA TYR A 5 9.89 -4.10 9.71
C TYR A 5 9.27 -4.73 8.47
N LEU A 6 8.91 -3.89 7.52
CA LEU A 6 8.59 -4.32 6.16
C LEU A 6 9.82 -4.09 5.30
N ILE A 7 10.39 -5.19 4.78
CA ILE A 7 11.51 -5.13 3.88
C ILE A 7 11.06 -5.58 2.49
N ARG A 8 11.33 -4.76 1.49
CA ARG A 8 11.08 -5.09 0.09
C ARG A 8 12.38 -5.47 -0.56
N VAL A 9 12.43 -6.68 -1.12
CA VAL A 9 13.64 -7.22 -1.74
C VAL A 9 13.37 -7.66 -3.17
N LEU A 10 14.36 -7.43 -4.03
CA LEU A 10 14.44 -8.03 -5.35
C LEU A 10 15.32 -9.25 -5.25
N LEU A 11 14.87 -10.41 -5.75
CA LEU A 11 15.59 -11.66 -5.65
C LEU A 11 15.36 -12.50 -6.93
N PRO A 12 16.24 -13.48 -7.21
CA PRO A 12 15.99 -14.39 -8.32
C PRO A 12 14.68 -15.16 -8.12
N ASP A 13 13.86 -15.25 -9.15
CA ASP A 13 12.63 -16.04 -9.16
C ASP A 13 12.98 -17.50 -9.51
N THR A 14 13.70 -18.15 -8.61
CA THR A 14 14.17 -19.53 -8.78
C THR A 14 13.87 -20.34 -7.53
N PRO A 15 13.74 -21.66 -7.65
CA PRO A 15 13.54 -22.50 -6.49
C PRO A 15 14.65 -22.30 -5.45
N GLY A 16 14.25 -22.16 -4.19
CA GLY A 16 15.18 -22.01 -3.06
C GLY A 16 15.59 -20.57 -2.74
N SER A 17 15.31 -19.58 -3.59
CA SER A 17 15.71 -18.19 -3.33
C SER A 17 15.12 -17.64 -2.03
N LEU A 18 13.83 -17.84 -1.81
CA LEU A 18 13.19 -17.41 -0.56
C LEU A 18 13.68 -18.19 0.65
N GLY A 19 14.01 -19.48 0.46
CA GLY A 19 14.59 -20.29 1.50
C GLY A 19 15.96 -19.79 1.97
N GLN A 20 16.81 -19.39 1.02
CA GLN A 20 18.13 -18.80 1.32
C GLN A 20 17.97 -17.49 2.10
N LEU A 21 17.01 -16.64 1.70
CA LEU A 21 16.75 -15.40 2.39
C LEU A 21 16.22 -15.64 3.80
N ALA A 22 15.34 -16.62 3.98
CA ALA A 22 14.82 -17.01 5.28
C ALA A 22 15.93 -17.50 6.20
N ASP A 23 16.85 -18.32 5.69
CA ASP A 23 18.02 -18.78 6.45
C ASP A 23 18.91 -17.62 6.86
N ALA A 24 19.17 -16.68 5.95
CA ALA A 24 19.98 -15.50 6.24
C ALA A 24 19.36 -14.64 7.35
N PHE A 25 18.06 -14.44 7.31
CA PHE A 25 17.35 -13.70 8.35
C PHE A 25 17.36 -14.47 9.69
N GLY A 26 17.20 -15.78 9.65
CA GLY A 26 17.29 -16.61 10.86
C GLY A 26 18.64 -16.51 11.57
N MET A 27 19.72 -16.35 10.83
CA MET A 27 21.07 -16.20 11.38
C MET A 27 21.27 -14.89 12.14
N VAL A 28 20.46 -13.90 11.91
CA VAL A 28 20.48 -12.60 12.63
C VAL A 28 19.33 -12.47 13.61
N ASP A 29 18.73 -13.59 13.99
CA ASP A 29 17.61 -13.67 14.95
C ASP A 29 16.35 -12.93 14.48
N ALA A 30 16.19 -12.75 13.17
CA ALA A 30 14.99 -12.18 12.59
C ALA A 30 13.94 -13.29 12.40
N ASN A 31 12.71 -12.99 12.79
CA ASN A 31 11.58 -13.90 12.62
C ASN A 31 10.66 -13.40 11.50
N ILE A 32 10.51 -14.22 10.47
CA ILE A 32 9.63 -13.89 9.34
C ILE A 32 8.18 -14.12 9.76
N GLN A 33 7.37 -13.08 9.63
CA GLN A 33 5.94 -13.11 9.95
C GLN A 33 5.08 -13.29 8.71
N SER A 34 5.49 -12.74 7.56
CA SER A 34 4.80 -12.94 6.30
C SER A 34 5.73 -12.72 5.11
N VAL A 35 5.40 -13.36 3.99
CA VAL A 35 6.07 -13.19 2.70
C VAL A 35 4.99 -13.01 1.65
N ASP A 36 5.16 -12.00 0.81
CA ASP A 36 4.28 -11.72 -0.32
C ASP A 36 5.10 -11.40 -1.56
N VAL A 37 4.99 -12.23 -2.59
CA VAL A 37 5.60 -11.93 -3.90
C VAL A 37 4.67 -10.95 -4.61
N VAL A 38 5.08 -9.68 -4.64
CA VAL A 38 4.22 -8.60 -5.15
C VAL A 38 4.33 -8.41 -6.66
N GLN A 39 5.44 -8.83 -7.26
CA GLN A 39 5.60 -8.78 -8.71
C GLN A 39 6.71 -9.72 -9.18
N VAL A 40 6.50 -10.36 -10.34
CA VAL A 40 7.50 -11.16 -11.04
C VAL A 40 7.86 -10.42 -12.33
N PHE A 41 9.17 -10.31 -12.62
CA PHE A 41 9.66 -9.57 -13.77
C PHE A 41 10.12 -10.53 -14.87
N PRO A 42 10.08 -10.09 -16.16
CA PRO A 42 10.49 -10.94 -17.28
C PRO A 42 11.97 -11.33 -17.27
N ASP A 43 12.81 -10.58 -16.55
CA ASP A 43 14.24 -10.84 -16.43
C ASP A 43 14.62 -12.00 -15.51
N GLY A 44 13.62 -12.68 -14.94
CA GLY A 44 13.84 -13.78 -14.02
C GLY A 44 14.01 -13.37 -12.56
N THR A 45 13.66 -12.14 -12.22
CA THR A 45 13.63 -11.65 -10.83
C THR A 45 12.20 -11.50 -10.30
N ALA A 46 12.06 -11.45 -9.00
CA ALA A 46 10.79 -11.18 -8.34
C ALA A 46 10.99 -10.15 -7.22
N MET A 47 9.97 -9.37 -6.97
CA MET A 47 9.93 -8.43 -5.85
C MET A 47 9.05 -9.04 -4.76
N ALA A 48 9.59 -9.14 -3.55
CA ALA A 48 8.87 -9.68 -2.40
C ALA A 48 8.84 -8.68 -1.25
N ASP A 49 7.68 -8.57 -0.62
CA ASP A 49 7.49 -7.85 0.64
C ASP A 49 7.51 -8.84 1.79
N ILE A 50 8.41 -8.62 2.73
CA ILE A 50 8.61 -9.51 3.86
C ILE A 50 8.45 -8.71 5.15
N VAL A 51 7.55 -9.16 6.01
CA VAL A 51 7.43 -8.61 7.35
C VAL A 51 8.26 -9.48 8.28
N VAL A 52 9.22 -8.84 8.94
CA VAL A 52 10.13 -9.50 9.88
C VAL A 52 10.10 -8.79 11.21
N SER A 53 10.25 -9.56 12.29
CA SER A 53 10.46 -9.00 13.62
C SER A 53 11.92 -9.19 14.02
N LEU A 54 12.49 -8.16 14.63
CA LEU A 54 13.82 -8.16 15.21
C LEU A 54 13.75 -7.92 16.71
N PRO A 55 14.70 -8.47 17.49
CA PRO A 55 14.87 -8.04 18.88
C PRO A 55 15.10 -6.52 18.94
N LYS A 56 14.62 -5.87 19.98
CA LYS A 56 14.79 -4.41 20.16
C LYS A 56 16.24 -3.97 20.15
N THR A 57 17.15 -4.85 20.52
CA THR A 57 18.59 -4.58 20.56
C THR A 57 19.25 -4.65 19.20
N ALA A 58 18.57 -5.21 18.19
CA ALA A 58 19.10 -5.33 16.83
C ALA A 58 18.75 -4.09 15.99
N LEU A 59 19.66 -3.72 15.11
CA LEU A 59 19.45 -2.62 14.18
C LEU A 59 18.85 -3.13 12.86
N PRO A 60 17.95 -2.36 12.21
CA PRO A 60 17.39 -2.77 10.92
C PRO A 60 18.45 -2.98 9.83
N ASP A 61 19.59 -2.29 9.91
CA ASP A 61 20.71 -2.49 8.98
C ASP A 61 21.21 -3.93 8.94
N THR A 62 21.02 -4.68 10.02
CA THR A 62 21.36 -6.10 10.08
C THR A 62 20.59 -6.91 9.04
N LEU A 63 19.32 -6.57 8.80
CA LEU A 63 18.49 -7.22 7.77
C LEU A 63 19.01 -6.91 6.37
N ILE A 64 19.37 -5.66 6.13
CA ILE A 64 19.90 -5.22 4.83
C ILE A 64 21.21 -5.97 4.53
N THR A 65 22.12 -6.01 5.47
CA THR A 65 23.41 -6.70 5.33
C THR A 65 23.22 -8.19 5.09
N ALA A 66 22.33 -8.83 5.84
CA ALA A 66 22.06 -10.26 5.70
C ALA A 66 21.49 -10.59 4.30
N ALA A 67 20.53 -9.79 3.82
CA ALA A 67 19.92 -9.99 2.51
C ALA A 67 20.91 -9.76 1.37
N GLN A 68 21.66 -8.67 1.42
CA GLN A 68 22.60 -8.30 0.35
C GLN A 68 23.84 -9.18 0.30
N ALA A 69 24.09 -9.97 1.30
CA ALA A 69 25.15 -10.99 1.27
C ALA A 69 24.82 -12.17 0.32
N LEU A 70 23.56 -12.32 -0.05
CA LEU A 70 23.12 -13.37 -0.98
C LEU A 70 23.27 -12.90 -2.43
N ASP A 71 23.74 -13.80 -3.31
CA ASP A 71 23.89 -13.49 -4.72
C ASP A 71 22.55 -13.16 -5.37
N GLY A 72 22.51 -12.04 -6.10
CA GLY A 72 21.33 -11.63 -6.85
C GLY A 72 20.22 -11.03 -6.02
N VAL A 73 20.43 -10.80 -4.72
CA VAL A 73 19.46 -10.19 -3.83
C VAL A 73 19.80 -8.73 -3.62
N GLU A 74 18.80 -7.86 -3.85
CA GLU A 74 18.91 -6.42 -3.61
C GLU A 74 17.77 -5.97 -2.70
N VAL A 75 18.10 -5.13 -1.72
CA VAL A 75 17.09 -4.51 -0.85
C VAL A 75 16.60 -3.23 -1.51
N ASP A 76 15.31 -3.20 -1.85
CA ASP A 76 14.67 -2.01 -2.43
C ASP A 76 14.34 -0.99 -1.33
N SER A 77 13.80 -1.44 -0.22
CA SER A 77 13.44 -0.57 0.89
C SER A 77 13.26 -1.35 2.18
N ILE A 78 13.38 -0.65 3.30
CA ILE A 78 13.04 -1.15 4.62
C ILE A 78 12.40 -0.02 5.41
N ARG A 79 11.32 -0.35 6.15
CA ARG A 79 10.64 0.62 7.00
C ARG A 79 10.04 -0.06 8.21
N PRO A 80 9.88 0.65 9.33
CA PRO A 80 9.12 0.11 10.45
C PRO A 80 7.70 -0.23 10.02
N PHE A 81 7.20 -1.34 10.53
CA PHE A 81 5.85 -1.80 10.24
C PHE A 81 5.10 -2.02 11.55
N SER A 82 3.96 -1.36 11.69
CA SER A 82 3.08 -1.53 12.85
C SER A 82 1.80 -2.24 12.41
N GLY A 83 1.35 -3.19 13.21
CA GLY A 83 0.17 -3.97 12.92
C GLY A 83 0.49 -5.32 12.27
N THR A 84 -0.54 -5.98 11.79
CA THR A 84 -0.45 -7.26 11.09
C THR A 84 -0.96 -7.09 9.67
N ILE A 85 -0.34 -7.79 8.71
CA ILE A 85 -0.90 -7.91 7.38
C ILE A 85 -2.10 -8.84 7.48
N ASP A 86 -3.28 -8.34 7.13
CA ASP A 86 -4.51 -9.13 7.14
C ASP A 86 -5.05 -9.24 5.72
N ARG A 87 -4.67 -10.32 5.02
CA ARG A 87 -5.12 -10.57 3.65
C ARG A 87 -6.60 -10.94 3.58
N ARG A 88 -7.12 -11.58 4.63
CA ARG A 88 -8.55 -11.90 4.73
C ARG A 88 -9.37 -10.67 5.05
N GLY A 89 -8.75 -9.62 5.55
CA GLY A 89 -9.39 -8.35 5.84
C GLY A 89 -10.01 -7.70 4.62
N GLN A 90 -9.47 -7.92 3.41
CA GLN A 90 -10.06 -7.41 2.18
C GLN A 90 -11.44 -7.99 1.92
N ILE A 91 -11.63 -9.28 2.14
CA ILE A 91 -12.93 -9.93 1.96
C ILE A 91 -13.93 -9.40 3.00
N ARG A 92 -13.51 -9.30 4.27
CA ARG A 92 -14.38 -8.73 5.32
C ARG A 92 -14.76 -7.29 5.01
N MET A 93 -13.81 -6.49 4.53
CA MET A 93 -14.04 -5.11 4.09
C MET A 93 -15.09 -5.04 2.99
N LEU A 94 -14.96 -5.86 1.95
CA LEU A 94 -15.92 -5.89 0.85
C LEU A 94 -17.31 -6.31 1.33
N ALA A 95 -17.38 -7.30 2.22
CA ALA A 95 -18.64 -7.72 2.82
C ALA A 95 -19.28 -6.60 3.65
N SER A 96 -18.48 -5.86 4.41
CA SER A 96 -18.95 -4.72 5.20
C SER A 96 -19.44 -3.58 4.31
N ILE A 97 -18.72 -3.28 3.24
CA ILE A 97 -19.13 -2.27 2.24
C ILE A 97 -20.47 -2.68 1.63
N ALA A 98 -20.64 -3.96 1.28
CA ALA A 98 -21.89 -4.45 0.73
C ALA A 98 -23.07 -4.30 1.71
N LYS A 99 -22.85 -4.51 3.00
CA LYS A 99 -23.88 -4.28 4.03
C LYS A 99 -24.28 -2.80 4.14
N HIS A 100 -23.39 -1.89 3.81
CA HIS A 100 -23.60 -0.45 3.91
C HIS A 100 -23.75 0.22 2.55
N LYS A 101 -24.10 -0.52 1.51
CA LYS A 101 -24.18 -0.01 0.13
C LYS A 101 -25.14 1.18 -0.04
N ASN A 102 -26.14 1.30 0.84
CA ASN A 102 -27.10 2.40 0.82
C ASN A 102 -26.65 3.60 1.68
N ASN A 103 -25.49 3.51 2.29
CA ASN A 103 -24.88 4.59 3.06
C ASN A 103 -23.44 4.75 2.59
N THR A 104 -23.24 5.58 1.57
CA THR A 104 -21.95 5.76 0.91
C THR A 104 -20.86 6.21 1.89
N THR A 105 -21.16 7.16 2.77
CA THR A 105 -20.17 7.63 3.74
C THR A 105 -19.72 6.49 4.65
N ARG A 106 -20.63 5.71 5.17
CA ARG A 106 -20.30 4.56 6.03
C ARG A 106 -19.49 3.50 5.28
N ALA A 107 -19.85 3.22 4.04
CA ALA A 107 -19.12 2.27 3.21
C ALA A 107 -17.68 2.75 2.99
N MET A 108 -17.47 4.04 2.73
CA MET A 108 -16.12 4.59 2.52
C MET A 108 -15.32 4.66 3.82
N GLU A 109 -15.95 4.87 4.95
CA GLU A 109 -15.29 4.76 6.26
C GLU A 109 -14.74 3.33 6.49
N GLU A 110 -15.50 2.31 6.13
CA GLU A 110 -15.03 0.92 6.19
C GLU A 110 -13.83 0.68 5.26
N LEU A 111 -13.88 1.24 4.06
CA LEU A 111 -12.79 1.13 3.08
C LEU A 111 -11.49 1.70 3.65
N VAL A 112 -11.51 2.93 4.12
CA VAL A 112 -10.29 3.62 4.57
C VAL A 112 -9.75 3.06 5.89
N ASP A 113 -10.57 2.41 6.68
CA ASP A 113 -10.13 1.77 7.93
C ASP A 113 -9.29 0.51 7.65
N VAL A 114 -9.64 -0.26 6.65
CA VAL A 114 -9.02 -1.58 6.41
C VAL A 114 -7.97 -1.56 5.31
N LEU A 115 -8.21 -0.82 4.22
CA LEU A 115 -7.38 -0.91 3.03
C LEU A 115 -5.88 -0.64 3.27
N PRO A 116 -5.48 0.39 4.04
CA PRO A 116 -4.04 0.66 4.20
C PRO A 116 -3.25 -0.54 4.71
N ARG A 117 -3.81 -1.33 5.62
CA ARG A 117 -3.12 -2.51 6.17
C ARG A 117 -3.02 -3.63 5.16
N SER A 118 -3.98 -3.74 4.26
CA SER A 118 -4.01 -4.83 3.28
C SER A 118 -3.08 -4.61 2.10
N ILE A 119 -2.75 -3.35 1.78
CA ILE A 119 -1.84 -3.00 0.68
C ILE A 119 -0.53 -2.38 1.17
N THR A 120 -0.25 -2.47 2.45
CA THR A 120 0.97 -1.94 3.09
C THR A 120 1.21 -0.46 2.79
N SER A 121 0.15 0.34 2.72
CA SER A 121 0.24 1.80 2.66
C SER A 121 0.10 2.42 4.05
N GLY A 122 0.53 3.68 4.21
CA GLY A 122 0.42 4.39 5.48
C GLY A 122 -0.99 4.95 5.68
N TRP A 123 -1.60 5.44 4.62
CA TRP A 123 -2.90 6.12 4.70
C TRP A 123 -3.68 6.00 3.41
N CYS A 124 -4.96 6.27 3.51
CA CYS A 124 -5.82 6.48 2.35
C CYS A 124 -6.97 7.44 2.66
N LEU A 125 -7.52 8.01 1.62
CA LEU A 125 -8.70 8.86 1.68
C LEU A 125 -9.54 8.70 0.43
N VAL A 126 -10.81 9.09 0.54
CA VAL A 126 -11.77 9.07 -0.56
C VAL A 126 -12.25 10.49 -0.80
N LEU A 127 -12.18 10.93 -2.06
CA LEU A 127 -12.72 12.21 -2.51
C LEU A 127 -13.92 11.98 -3.42
N ASP A 128 -14.93 12.82 -3.26
CA ASP A 128 -16.02 12.95 -4.23
C ASP A 128 -15.63 14.06 -5.22
N THR A 129 -15.58 13.72 -6.51
CA THR A 129 -15.19 14.65 -7.58
C THR A 129 -16.35 15.02 -8.50
N THR A 130 -17.60 14.73 -8.11
CA THR A 130 -18.78 15.03 -8.94
C THR A 130 -19.07 16.53 -9.04
N GLY A 131 -18.54 17.31 -8.13
CA GLY A 131 -18.57 18.76 -8.12
C GLY A 131 -17.23 19.27 -7.65
N PRO A 132 -17.15 20.40 -6.94
CA PRO A 132 -15.93 20.74 -6.21
C PRO A 132 -15.53 19.57 -5.34
N SER A 133 -14.28 19.15 -5.42
CA SER A 133 -13.84 17.96 -4.72
C SER A 133 -13.98 18.12 -3.20
N ARG A 134 -14.46 17.08 -2.55
CA ARG A 134 -14.63 17.07 -1.10
C ARG A 134 -14.25 15.72 -0.55
N ARG A 135 -13.70 15.72 0.65
CA ARG A 135 -13.32 14.48 1.33
C ARG A 135 -14.56 13.79 1.89
N ILE A 136 -14.74 12.51 1.55
CA ILE A 136 -15.81 11.66 2.07
C ILE A 136 -15.35 10.89 3.30
N ALA A 137 -14.14 10.35 3.25
CA ALA A 137 -13.56 9.55 4.35
C ALA A 137 -12.04 9.59 4.27
N ALA A 138 -11.39 9.38 5.41
CA ALA A 138 -9.94 9.24 5.50
C ALA A 138 -9.60 8.43 6.76
N ASN A 139 -8.51 7.65 6.70
CA ASN A 139 -8.02 7.02 7.92
C ASN A 139 -7.24 8.04 8.77
N PRO A 140 -7.01 7.77 10.07
CA PRO A 140 -6.38 8.77 10.96
C PRO A 140 -4.97 9.20 10.55
N ALA A 141 -4.25 8.35 9.82
CA ALA A 141 -2.89 8.68 9.34
C ALA A 141 -2.88 9.54 8.09
N ALA A 142 -4.03 9.75 7.43
CA ALA A 142 -4.11 10.59 6.25
C ALA A 142 -3.79 12.06 6.60
N PRO A 143 -3.24 12.82 5.64
CA PRO A 143 -3.05 14.26 5.83
C PRO A 143 -4.36 14.93 6.23
N GLU A 144 -4.27 15.90 7.13
CA GLU A 144 -5.45 16.63 7.58
C GLU A 144 -6.13 17.34 6.42
N ASP A 145 -7.45 17.44 6.49
CA ASP A 145 -8.24 18.19 5.53
C ASP A 145 -8.01 19.69 5.79
N ASP A 146 -7.29 20.34 4.90
CA ASP A 146 -6.98 21.77 4.97
C ASP A 146 -8.08 22.64 4.32
N ALA A 147 -9.21 22.04 4.02
CA ALA A 147 -10.35 22.65 3.34
C ALA A 147 -10.03 23.13 1.90
N THR A 148 -8.88 22.80 1.34
CA THR A 148 -8.64 23.03 -0.08
C THR A 148 -9.50 22.08 -0.91
N THR A 149 -9.95 22.57 -2.06
CA THR A 149 -10.71 21.76 -3.03
C THR A 149 -9.84 21.57 -4.26
N PRO A 150 -9.00 20.51 -4.28
CA PRO A 150 -8.12 20.30 -5.42
C PRO A 150 -8.94 20.10 -6.71
N SER A 151 -8.48 20.69 -7.81
CA SER A 151 -9.08 20.48 -9.11
C SER A 151 -8.56 19.19 -9.70
N VAL A 152 -9.19 18.09 -9.32
CA VAL A 152 -8.77 16.75 -9.73
C VAL A 152 -9.06 16.53 -11.21
N PRO A 153 -8.07 16.20 -12.05
CA PRO A 153 -8.33 15.81 -13.43
C PRO A 153 -9.13 14.51 -13.47
N PRO A 154 -9.83 14.21 -14.57
CA PRO A 154 -10.56 12.96 -14.68
C PRO A 154 -9.67 11.76 -14.42
N VAL A 155 -10.10 10.86 -13.52
CA VAL A 155 -9.41 9.61 -13.20
C VAL A 155 -10.20 8.47 -13.84
N THR A 156 -9.69 7.92 -14.93
CA THR A 156 -10.35 6.85 -15.69
C THR A 156 -9.80 5.47 -15.38
N SER A 157 -8.59 5.40 -14.84
CA SER A 157 -7.94 4.16 -14.44
C SER A 157 -7.01 4.41 -13.27
N ALA A 158 -6.66 3.35 -12.55
CA ALA A 158 -5.69 3.44 -11.47
C ALA A 158 -4.31 3.80 -12.02
N ARG A 159 -3.59 4.66 -11.31
CA ARG A 159 -2.24 5.07 -11.69
C ARG A 159 -1.46 5.63 -10.49
N VAL A 160 -0.16 5.68 -10.64
CA VAL A 160 0.72 6.42 -9.73
C VAL A 160 0.51 7.93 -9.98
N LEU A 161 0.54 8.72 -8.93
CA LEU A 161 0.53 10.18 -9.02
C LEU A 161 1.96 10.69 -9.05
N ASP A 162 2.22 11.63 -9.96
CA ASP A 162 3.51 12.29 -10.10
C ASP A 162 3.44 13.71 -9.54
N VAL A 163 3.91 13.87 -8.31
CA VAL A 163 3.83 15.14 -7.57
C VAL A 163 4.60 16.27 -8.28
N GLU A 164 5.66 15.93 -9.00
CA GLU A 164 6.50 16.93 -9.68
C GLU A 164 5.82 17.52 -10.92
N HIS A 165 4.91 16.77 -11.53
CA HIS A 165 4.28 17.16 -12.80
C HIS A 165 2.77 17.38 -12.68
N GLU A 166 2.17 17.18 -11.52
CA GLU A 166 0.73 17.30 -11.29
C GLU A 166 0.43 18.35 -10.22
N ASP A 167 0.24 19.58 -10.64
CA ASP A 167 0.11 20.75 -9.75
C ASP A 167 -1.17 20.73 -8.89
N TRP A 168 -2.16 19.92 -9.26
CA TRP A 168 -3.41 19.81 -8.51
C TRP A 168 -3.24 19.10 -7.17
N ILE A 169 -2.16 18.32 -7.02
CA ILE A 169 -1.95 17.49 -5.82
C ILE A 169 -1.62 18.39 -4.64
N PRO A 170 -2.40 18.35 -3.55
CA PRO A 170 -2.09 19.11 -2.34
C PRO A 170 -0.70 18.75 -1.80
N SER A 171 0.07 19.76 -1.44
CA SER A 171 1.44 19.56 -0.94
C SER A 171 1.49 18.71 0.33
N SER A 172 0.44 18.73 1.15
CA SER A 172 0.33 17.91 2.34
C SER A 172 0.36 16.41 2.05
N TRP A 173 -0.04 15.98 0.85
CA TRP A 173 -0.04 14.56 0.49
C TRP A 173 1.36 14.03 0.19
N SER A 174 2.29 14.88 -0.21
CA SER A 174 3.64 14.50 -0.62
C SER A 174 4.69 14.68 0.48
N LEU A 175 4.28 15.03 1.68
CA LEU A 175 5.21 15.12 2.80
C LEU A 175 5.88 13.77 3.08
N LEU A 176 7.11 13.80 3.61
CA LEU A 176 7.90 12.61 3.95
C LEU A 176 8.21 11.73 2.71
N ASP A 177 8.39 12.35 1.55
CA ASP A 177 8.66 11.63 0.30
C ASP A 177 7.63 10.51 0.04
N SER A 178 6.36 10.82 0.23
CA SER A 178 5.29 9.84 0.07
C SER A 178 5.13 9.43 -1.39
N ALA A 179 5.06 8.11 -1.63
CA ALA A 179 4.54 7.57 -2.87
C ALA A 179 3.02 7.66 -2.85
N LEU A 180 2.42 8.05 -3.97
CA LEU A 180 0.97 8.26 -4.09
C LEU A 180 0.41 7.48 -5.28
N ALA A 181 -0.79 6.94 -5.11
CA ALA A 181 -1.54 6.33 -6.19
C ALA A 181 -3.02 6.68 -6.08
N VAL A 182 -3.71 6.64 -7.20
CA VAL A 182 -5.14 6.96 -7.30
C VAL A 182 -5.87 5.87 -8.06
N ALA A 183 -7.09 5.59 -7.66
CA ALA A 183 -7.98 4.70 -8.40
C ALA A 183 -9.40 5.28 -8.41
N PRO A 184 -10.13 5.17 -9.53
CA PRO A 184 -11.55 5.52 -9.55
C PRO A 184 -12.33 4.43 -8.82
N ILE A 185 -13.38 4.82 -8.11
CA ILE A 185 -14.33 3.89 -7.50
C ILE A 185 -15.50 3.72 -8.49
N GLY A 186 -15.30 2.84 -9.45
CA GLY A 186 -16.26 2.63 -10.53
C GLY A 186 -16.65 3.93 -11.23
N ASP A 187 -17.93 4.08 -11.52
CA ASP A 187 -18.51 5.25 -12.16
C ASP A 187 -19.16 6.21 -11.15
N THR A 188 -18.81 6.11 -9.88
CA THR A 188 -19.47 6.85 -8.80
C THR A 188 -19.07 8.32 -8.73
N GLY A 189 -18.01 8.72 -9.43
CA GLY A 189 -17.41 10.05 -9.29
C GLY A 189 -16.50 10.18 -8.06
N MET A 190 -16.38 9.13 -7.27
CA MET A 190 -15.44 9.09 -6.16
C MET A 190 -14.11 8.48 -6.61
N ILE A 191 -13.03 8.95 -5.98
CA ILE A 191 -11.69 8.43 -6.19
C ILE A 191 -11.06 8.05 -4.85
N LEU A 192 -10.22 7.04 -4.90
CA LEU A 192 -9.43 6.57 -3.76
C LEU A 192 -7.99 7.03 -3.96
N ILE A 193 -7.44 7.71 -2.95
CA ILE A 193 -6.04 8.11 -2.91
C ILE A 193 -5.35 7.30 -1.84
N VAL A 194 -4.22 6.70 -2.15
CA VAL A 194 -3.37 5.99 -1.18
C VAL A 194 -1.99 6.62 -1.12
N GLY A 195 -1.45 6.69 0.08
CA GLY A 195 -0.13 7.26 0.34
C GLY A 195 0.74 6.32 1.15
N ARG A 196 2.00 6.27 0.77
CA ARG A 196 3.02 5.46 1.45
C ARG A 196 4.18 6.37 1.83
N PRO A 197 4.16 6.95 3.05
CA PRO A 197 5.23 7.83 3.51
C PRO A 197 6.58 7.11 3.49
N GLY A 198 7.59 7.78 2.92
CA GLY A 198 8.92 7.20 2.76
C GLY A 198 9.04 6.11 1.70
N GLY A 199 8.00 5.88 0.92
CA GLY A 199 7.97 4.83 -0.10
C GLY A 199 7.87 3.42 0.46
N PRO A 200 8.20 2.41 -0.32
CA PRO A 200 8.64 2.47 -1.72
C PRO A 200 7.54 2.88 -2.69
N ASP A 201 7.93 3.18 -3.92
CA ASP A 201 6.99 3.49 -4.98
C ASP A 201 6.01 2.33 -5.21
N PHE A 202 4.78 2.66 -5.61
CA PHE A 202 3.81 1.63 -5.95
C PHE A 202 4.20 0.93 -7.24
N LEU A 203 4.24 -0.40 -7.19
CA LEU A 203 4.52 -1.25 -8.35
C LEU A 203 3.30 -1.34 -9.26
N ALA A 204 3.54 -1.68 -10.53
CA ALA A 204 2.44 -1.86 -11.50
C ALA A 204 1.40 -2.86 -11.02
N SER A 205 1.81 -3.96 -10.38
CA SER A 205 0.91 -4.97 -9.81
C SER A 205 0.07 -4.42 -8.66
N GLU A 206 0.65 -3.56 -7.83
CA GLU A 206 -0.08 -2.91 -6.73
C GLU A 206 -1.12 -1.92 -7.25
N VAL A 207 -0.77 -1.16 -8.28
CA VAL A 207 -1.69 -0.21 -8.94
C VAL A 207 -2.84 -0.96 -9.61
N GLU A 208 -2.57 -2.06 -10.29
CA GLU A 208 -3.59 -2.91 -10.90
C GLU A 208 -4.55 -3.46 -9.84
N HIS A 209 -4.01 -3.94 -8.72
CA HIS A 209 -4.84 -4.44 -7.60
C HIS A 209 -5.74 -3.33 -7.04
N LEU A 210 -5.20 -2.13 -6.85
CA LEU A 210 -5.96 -0.97 -6.41
C LEU A 210 -7.10 -0.64 -7.40
N GLY A 211 -6.80 -0.69 -8.69
CA GLY A 211 -7.79 -0.47 -9.74
C GLY A 211 -8.91 -1.49 -9.72
N ASN A 212 -8.57 -2.77 -9.54
CA ASN A 212 -9.56 -3.84 -9.43
C ASN A 212 -10.44 -3.68 -8.19
N MET A 213 -9.85 -3.26 -7.09
CA MET A 213 -10.59 -2.96 -5.86
C MET A 213 -11.60 -1.84 -6.09
N GLY A 214 -11.20 -0.78 -6.78
CA GLY A 214 -12.10 0.33 -7.14
C GLY A 214 -13.26 -0.11 -8.02
N ILE A 215 -13.02 -0.99 -8.99
CA ILE A 215 -14.06 -1.54 -9.85
C ILE A 215 -15.08 -2.35 -9.03
N ILE A 216 -14.60 -3.23 -8.17
CA ILE A 216 -15.46 -4.07 -7.33
C ILE A 216 -16.31 -3.22 -6.40
N ILE A 217 -15.70 -2.29 -5.70
CA ILE A 217 -16.42 -1.42 -4.74
C ILE A 217 -17.44 -0.55 -5.47
N GLY A 218 -17.06 0.03 -6.61
CA GLY A 218 -17.99 0.82 -7.42
C GLY A 218 -19.20 0.00 -7.88
N SER A 219 -18.98 -1.27 -8.21
CA SER A 219 -20.04 -2.20 -8.58
C SER A 219 -20.98 -2.52 -7.42
N ILE A 220 -20.44 -2.64 -6.20
CA ILE A 220 -21.25 -2.86 -4.98
C ILE A 220 -22.12 -1.64 -4.67
N LEU A 221 -21.57 -0.43 -4.83
CA LEU A 221 -22.27 0.82 -4.52
C LEU A 221 -23.33 1.20 -5.56
N LYS A 222 -23.24 0.62 -6.74
CA LYS A 222 -24.18 0.91 -7.82
C LYS A 222 -25.52 0.20 -7.53
N VAL A 223 -26.60 0.95 -7.55
CA VAL A 223 -27.96 0.44 -7.36
C VAL A 223 -28.59 0.10 -8.69
#